data_395a1524d00dd3459c27e2e0a0a1da07
#
_entry.id   395a1524d00dd3459c27e2e0a0a1da07
#
_cell.length_a   1.000
_cell.length_b   1.000
_cell.length_c   1.000
_cell.angle_alpha   90.00
_cell.angle_beta   90.00
_cell.angle_gamma   90.00
#
_symmetry.space_group_name_H-M   'P 1'
#
loop_
_entity.id
_entity.type
_entity.pdbx_description
1 polymer ?
#
loop_
_entity_poly.entity_id
_entity_poly.type
_entity_poly.pdbx_seq_one_letter_code
_entity_poly.pdbx_strand_id
1 'polypeptide(L)'
;MNSFWLRLRERLINFYPPLLGAGIRSRTIDDLTIHVEMKLTALNRNIVGVHFGGSLYAMCDPWFMLIMMRALGPDYIVWDKAARIKFVSPGHGTVKAVFQIPQERVNEIRAVADRGEKIEPTFSVDVWGEQGQVIAHVEKLLYVRKK
;
A
#
# COMPACT_ATOMS: atom_id res chain seq x y z
N MET A 1 14.09 1.76 16.39
CA MET A 1 13.18 2.93 16.36
C MET A 1 11.95 2.57 17.16
N ASN A 2 11.56 3.41 18.11
CA ASN A 2 10.48 3.10 19.07
C ASN A 2 9.12 3.01 18.33
N SER A 3 8.28 2.04 18.64
CA SER A 3 6.96 1.80 18.00
C SER A 3 6.05 3.05 17.99
N PHE A 4 6.23 3.94 18.97
CA PHE A 4 5.55 5.22 19.05
C PHE A 4 5.85 6.14 17.86
N TRP A 5 7.12 6.28 17.46
CA TRP A 5 7.53 7.12 16.34
C TRP A 5 7.06 6.56 14.98
N LEU A 6 7.02 5.23 14.85
CA LEU A 6 6.46 4.59 13.65
C LEU A 6 4.97 4.90 13.50
N ARG A 7 4.19 4.76 14.58
CA ARG A 7 2.75 5.07 14.58
C ARG A 7 2.47 6.56 14.35
N LEU A 8 3.32 7.44 14.87
CA LEU A 8 3.20 8.88 14.61
C LEU A 8 3.47 9.22 13.14
N ARG A 9 4.52 8.64 12.55
CA ARG A 9 4.84 8.81 11.13
C ARG A 9 3.73 8.25 10.23
N GLU A 10 3.11 7.13 10.60
CA GLU A 10 1.97 6.55 9.88
C GLU A 10 0.73 7.47 9.93
N ARG A 11 0.49 8.16 11.03
CA ARG A 11 -0.57 9.18 11.09
C ARG A 11 -0.26 10.38 10.22
N LEU A 12 1.00 10.77 10.15
CA LEU A 12 1.46 11.90 9.34
C LEU A 12 1.41 11.61 7.83
N ILE A 13 1.38 10.33 7.41
CA ILE A 13 1.31 9.96 6.00
C ILE A 13 0.02 10.48 5.33
N ASN A 14 -1.08 10.62 6.09
CA ASN A 14 -2.32 11.20 5.58
C ASN A 14 -2.18 12.70 5.23
N PHE A 15 -1.12 13.35 5.70
CA PHE A 15 -0.77 14.74 5.36
C PHE A 15 0.30 14.82 4.28
N TYR A 16 0.81 13.68 3.80
CA TYR A 16 1.76 13.64 2.69
C TYR A 16 1.09 14.19 1.43
N PRO A 17 1.63 15.24 0.80
CA PRO A 17 0.92 15.99 -0.23
C PRO A 17 0.36 15.16 -1.39
N PRO A 18 1.06 14.16 -1.95
CA PRO A 18 0.50 13.33 -3.02
C PRO A 18 -0.74 12.54 -2.60
N LEU A 19 -0.80 12.07 -1.36
CA LEU A 19 -1.95 11.32 -0.83
C LEU A 19 -3.07 12.27 -0.41
N LEU A 20 -2.71 13.35 0.27
CA LEU A 20 -3.66 14.38 0.72
C LEU A 20 -4.37 15.02 -0.47
N GLY A 21 -3.63 15.40 -1.52
CA GLY A 21 -4.18 16.01 -2.73
C GLY A 21 -5.14 15.10 -3.49
N ALA A 22 -4.89 13.80 -3.50
CA ALA A 22 -5.81 12.80 -4.07
C ALA A 22 -6.98 12.43 -3.14
N GLY A 23 -6.99 12.91 -1.89
CA GLY A 23 -8.00 12.57 -0.90
C GLY A 23 -7.90 11.14 -0.36
N ILE A 24 -6.70 10.56 -0.43
CA ILE A 24 -6.40 9.22 0.08
C ILE A 24 -6.26 9.28 1.60
N ARG A 25 -6.97 8.39 2.28
CA ARG A 25 -6.92 8.25 3.74
C ARG A 25 -6.57 6.82 4.12
N SER A 26 -5.67 6.67 5.07
CA SER A 26 -5.27 5.37 5.60
C SER A 26 -5.54 5.26 7.09
N ARG A 27 -5.78 4.03 7.53
CA ARG A 27 -5.92 3.66 8.94
C ARG A 27 -5.19 2.36 9.18
N THR A 28 -4.19 2.40 10.04
CA THR A 28 -3.50 1.19 10.54
C THR A 28 -4.44 0.45 11.47
N ILE A 29 -4.72 -0.81 11.18
CA ILE A 29 -5.56 -1.70 11.99
C ILE A 29 -4.70 -2.44 13.00
N ASP A 30 -3.61 -3.06 12.51
CA ASP A 30 -2.58 -3.73 13.31
C ASP A 30 -1.22 -3.58 12.62
N ASP A 31 -0.20 -4.26 13.13
CA ASP A 31 1.16 -4.15 12.61
C ASP A 31 1.33 -4.66 11.18
N LEU A 32 0.42 -5.50 10.68
CA LEU A 32 0.48 -6.13 9.36
C LEU A 32 -0.70 -5.75 8.46
N THR A 33 -1.61 -4.88 8.92
CA THR A 33 -2.85 -4.55 8.20
C THR A 33 -3.10 -3.05 8.16
N ILE A 34 -3.31 -2.51 6.96
CA ILE A 34 -3.68 -1.11 6.71
C ILE A 34 -4.91 -1.06 5.81
N HIS A 35 -5.93 -0.33 6.22
CA HIS A 35 -7.08 0.01 5.41
C HIS A 35 -6.86 1.36 4.75
N VAL A 36 -7.22 1.46 3.47
CA VAL A 36 -7.09 2.68 2.67
C VAL A 36 -8.41 2.95 1.96
N GLU A 37 -8.80 4.21 1.93
CA GLU A 37 -9.99 4.65 1.21
C GLU A 37 -9.74 5.97 0.47
N MET A 38 -10.47 6.18 -0.60
CA MET A 38 -10.44 7.40 -1.40
C MET A 38 -11.82 7.70 -1.94
N LYS A 39 -12.41 8.83 -1.52
CA LYS A 39 -13.70 9.31 -2.01
C LYS A 39 -13.50 10.06 -3.33
N LEU A 40 -14.40 9.83 -4.29
CA LEU A 40 -14.39 10.59 -5.55
C LEU A 40 -14.72 12.07 -5.29
N THR A 41 -13.82 12.95 -5.73
CA THR A 41 -13.94 14.40 -5.62
C THR A 41 -13.54 15.07 -6.93
N ALA A 42 -13.71 16.39 -7.02
CA ALA A 42 -13.23 17.15 -8.18
C ALA A 42 -11.70 17.10 -8.33
N LEU A 43 -10.95 16.84 -7.25
CA LEU A 43 -9.47 16.82 -7.25
C LEU A 43 -8.87 15.49 -7.72
N ASN A 44 -9.63 14.39 -7.69
CA ASN A 44 -9.17 13.06 -8.08
C ASN A 44 -10.00 12.42 -9.20
N ARG A 45 -10.91 13.19 -9.77
CA ARG A 45 -11.78 12.78 -10.88
C ARG A 45 -11.08 13.06 -12.21
N ASN A 46 -11.12 12.08 -13.11
CA ASN A 46 -10.62 12.27 -14.48
C ASN A 46 -11.68 12.96 -15.38
N ILE A 47 -11.30 13.20 -16.65
CA ILE A 47 -12.15 13.89 -17.61
C ILE A 47 -13.48 13.18 -17.92
N VAL A 48 -13.54 11.86 -17.75
CA VAL A 48 -14.77 11.07 -17.96
C VAL A 48 -15.61 10.89 -16.70
N GLY A 49 -15.21 11.51 -15.59
CA GLY A 49 -16.04 11.59 -14.38
C GLY A 49 -15.83 10.48 -13.37
N VAL A 50 -14.82 9.64 -13.51
CA VAL A 50 -14.46 8.55 -12.59
C VAL A 50 -13.11 8.79 -11.93
N HIS A 51 -12.73 7.94 -10.95
CA HIS A 51 -11.42 8.04 -10.31
C HIS A 51 -10.29 8.05 -11.33
N PHE A 52 -9.40 9.04 -11.21
CA PHE A 52 -8.18 9.12 -12.03
C PHE A 52 -7.28 7.92 -11.76
N GLY A 53 -6.81 7.26 -12.83
CA GLY A 53 -6.01 6.05 -12.72
C GLY A 53 -4.72 6.23 -11.92
N GLY A 54 -4.07 7.40 -12.03
CA GLY A 54 -2.91 7.76 -11.23
C GLY A 54 -3.21 7.85 -9.73
N SER A 55 -4.40 8.33 -9.35
CA SER A 55 -4.85 8.36 -7.96
C SER A 55 -5.18 6.96 -7.43
N LEU A 56 -5.76 6.09 -8.27
CA LEU A 56 -5.99 4.68 -7.92
C LEU A 56 -4.67 3.96 -7.66
N TYR A 57 -3.64 4.22 -8.46
CA TYR A 57 -2.31 3.67 -8.16
C TYR A 57 -1.69 4.31 -6.91
N ALA A 58 -1.74 5.63 -6.75
CA ALA A 58 -1.20 6.31 -5.58
C ALA A 58 -1.79 5.80 -4.26
N MET A 59 -3.11 5.45 -4.24
CA MET A 59 -3.72 4.84 -3.05
C MET A 59 -3.20 3.44 -2.73
N CYS A 60 -2.49 2.79 -3.64
CA CYS A 60 -1.93 1.45 -3.45
C CYS A 60 -0.41 1.46 -3.26
N ASP A 61 0.26 2.59 -3.51
CA ASP A 61 1.72 2.60 -3.66
C ASP A 61 2.51 2.23 -2.40
N PRO A 62 2.37 2.91 -1.24
CA PRO A 62 3.40 2.78 -0.20
C PRO A 62 3.17 1.63 0.80
N TRP A 63 1.99 1.01 0.84
CA TRP A 63 1.53 0.29 2.02
C TRP A 63 2.25 -1.03 2.27
N PHE A 64 2.44 -1.87 1.26
CA PHE A 64 3.17 -3.13 1.42
C PHE A 64 4.62 -2.89 1.84
N MET A 65 5.27 -1.88 1.26
CA MET A 65 6.61 -1.48 1.66
C MET A 65 6.64 -1.02 3.13
N LEU A 66 5.71 -0.16 3.54
CA LEU A 66 5.64 0.34 4.92
C LEU A 66 5.34 -0.75 5.93
N ILE A 67 4.43 -1.68 5.61
CA ILE A 67 4.14 -2.85 6.46
C ILE A 67 5.41 -3.70 6.61
N MET A 68 6.10 -3.99 5.51
CA MET A 68 7.31 -4.81 5.52
C MET A 68 8.46 -4.13 6.28
N MET A 69 8.66 -2.82 6.08
CA MET A 69 9.66 -2.04 6.84
C MET A 69 9.39 -2.08 8.34
N ARG A 70 8.13 -1.96 8.75
CA ARG A 70 7.72 -2.05 10.15
C ARG A 70 7.95 -3.45 10.70
N ALA A 71 7.52 -4.47 9.97
CA ALA A 71 7.60 -5.86 10.40
C ALA A 71 9.06 -6.37 10.52
N LEU A 72 9.93 -5.99 9.61
CA LEU A 72 11.34 -6.43 9.61
C LEU A 72 12.21 -5.58 10.54
N GLY A 73 11.96 -4.28 10.60
CA GLY A 73 12.74 -3.35 11.42
C GLY A 73 13.92 -2.69 10.68
N PRO A 74 14.73 -1.89 11.39
CA PRO A 74 15.72 -0.99 10.79
C PRO A 74 16.96 -1.69 10.19
N ASP A 75 17.18 -2.97 10.50
CA ASP A 75 18.32 -3.72 10.00
C ASP A 75 18.15 -4.25 8.58
N TYR A 76 16.99 -3.97 7.97
CA TYR A 76 16.65 -4.42 6.63
C TYR A 76 16.47 -3.25 5.68
N ILE A 77 16.83 -3.47 4.43
CA ILE A 77 16.51 -2.60 3.31
C ILE A 77 15.23 -3.15 2.68
N VAL A 78 14.22 -2.29 2.54
CA VAL A 78 12.96 -2.62 1.86
C VAL A 78 12.66 -1.51 0.86
N TRP A 79 12.53 -1.85 -0.42
CA TRP A 79 12.20 -0.91 -1.49
C TRP A 79 11.08 -1.43 -2.36
N ASP A 80 10.28 -0.53 -2.90
CA ASP A 80 9.45 -0.80 -4.05
C ASP A 80 10.33 -0.91 -5.30
N LYS A 81 10.23 -2.02 -6.03
CA LYS A 81 11.03 -2.28 -7.22
C LYS A 81 10.23 -2.14 -8.50
N ALA A 82 9.01 -2.64 -8.51
CA ALA A 82 8.12 -2.57 -9.64
C ALA A 82 6.66 -2.65 -9.20
N ALA A 83 5.76 -2.20 -10.04
CA ALA A 83 4.34 -2.33 -9.85
C ALA A 83 3.62 -2.52 -11.18
N ARG A 84 2.48 -3.19 -11.13
CA ARG A 84 1.55 -3.34 -12.23
C ARG A 84 0.15 -3.05 -11.74
N ILE A 85 -0.60 -2.24 -12.46
CA ILE A 85 -2.01 -1.99 -12.22
C ILE A 85 -2.84 -2.42 -13.42
N LYS A 86 -3.96 -3.09 -13.14
CA LYS A 86 -5.01 -3.38 -14.11
C LYS A 86 -6.27 -2.66 -13.67
N PHE A 87 -6.79 -1.79 -14.53
CA PHE A 87 -8.08 -1.14 -14.33
C PHE A 87 -9.18 -2.08 -14.80
N VAL A 88 -10.02 -2.51 -13.88
CA VAL A 88 -11.04 -3.56 -14.12
C VAL A 88 -12.39 -2.93 -14.45
N SER A 89 -12.81 -1.92 -13.67
CA SER A 89 -14.05 -1.20 -13.88
C SER A 89 -13.94 0.26 -13.44
N PRO A 90 -14.81 1.16 -13.94
CA PRO A 90 -14.81 2.55 -13.54
C PRO A 90 -15.07 2.73 -12.04
N GLY A 91 -14.26 3.54 -11.37
CA GLY A 91 -14.43 3.85 -9.96
C GLY A 91 -15.35 5.06 -9.74
N HIS A 92 -16.48 4.84 -9.09
CA HIS A 92 -17.40 5.87 -8.63
C HIS A 92 -17.49 5.85 -7.11
N GLY A 93 -17.89 6.97 -6.51
CA GLY A 93 -18.07 7.07 -5.06
C GLY A 93 -16.77 6.84 -4.28
N THR A 94 -16.85 6.09 -3.20
CA THR A 94 -15.68 5.75 -2.37
C THR A 94 -15.12 4.40 -2.79
N VAL A 95 -13.81 4.36 -3.02
CA VAL A 95 -13.08 3.10 -3.27
C VAL A 95 -12.23 2.76 -2.05
N LYS A 96 -12.03 1.46 -1.79
CA LYS A 96 -11.35 0.93 -0.61
C LYS A 96 -10.39 -0.18 -0.99
N ALA A 97 -9.31 -0.30 -0.22
CA ALA A 97 -8.36 -1.39 -0.33
C ALA A 97 -7.87 -1.81 1.06
N VAL A 98 -7.58 -3.10 1.23
CA VAL A 98 -7.01 -3.64 2.47
C VAL A 98 -5.66 -4.25 2.15
N PHE A 99 -4.61 -3.68 2.74
CA PHE A 99 -3.25 -4.16 2.62
C PHE A 99 -2.94 -5.01 3.84
N GLN A 100 -2.64 -6.28 3.61
CA GLN A 100 -2.31 -7.22 4.68
C GLN A 100 -1.17 -8.14 4.22
N ILE A 101 -0.20 -8.35 5.10
CA ILE A 101 0.87 -9.33 4.91
C ILE A 101 0.75 -10.36 6.04
N PRO A 102 0.49 -11.64 5.74
CA PRO A 102 0.44 -12.67 6.76
C PRO A 102 1.78 -12.80 7.50
N GLN A 103 1.74 -13.09 8.80
CA GLN A 103 2.94 -13.23 9.62
C GLN A 103 3.89 -14.31 9.09
N GLU A 104 3.34 -15.41 8.56
CA GLU A 104 4.11 -16.50 7.95
C GLU A 104 4.95 -15.98 6.77
N ARG A 105 4.36 -15.10 5.94
CA ARG A 105 5.06 -14.50 4.81
C ARG A 105 6.19 -13.57 5.26
N VAL A 106 5.98 -12.81 6.31
CA VAL A 106 7.05 -11.99 6.94
C VAL A 106 8.18 -12.88 7.42
N ASN A 107 7.85 -13.99 8.09
CA ASN A 107 8.85 -14.92 8.62
C ASN A 107 9.67 -15.59 7.51
N GLU A 108 9.05 -16.00 6.40
CA GLU A 108 9.72 -16.54 5.22
C GLU A 108 10.72 -15.54 4.63
N ILE A 109 10.28 -14.29 4.42
CA ILE A 109 11.10 -13.22 3.86
C ILE A 109 12.28 -12.91 4.79
N ARG A 110 12.03 -12.84 6.09
CA ARG A 110 13.07 -12.63 7.12
C ARG A 110 14.11 -13.75 7.08
N ALA A 111 13.67 -15.00 7.02
CA ALA A 111 14.56 -16.17 7.01
C ALA A 111 15.51 -16.16 5.81
N VAL A 112 15.05 -15.75 4.63
CA VAL A 112 15.92 -15.60 3.45
C VAL A 112 16.91 -14.45 3.65
N ALA A 113 16.41 -13.28 4.07
CA ALA A 113 17.26 -12.10 4.25
C ALA A 113 18.32 -12.29 5.36
N ASP A 114 18.00 -13.04 6.41
CA ASP A 114 18.94 -13.35 7.52
C ASP A 114 20.10 -14.26 7.10
N ARG A 115 19.97 -15.00 6.00
CA ARG A 115 21.07 -15.73 5.38
C ARG A 115 22.00 -14.85 4.53
N GLY A 116 21.74 -13.53 4.48
CA GLY A 116 22.49 -12.61 3.62
C GLY A 116 22.04 -12.58 2.16
N GLU A 117 20.95 -13.26 1.85
CA GLU A 117 20.37 -13.30 0.50
C GLU A 117 19.40 -12.12 0.29
N LYS A 118 19.29 -11.67 -0.96
CA LYS A 118 18.20 -10.79 -1.37
C LYS A 118 16.96 -11.62 -1.69
N ILE A 119 15.79 -11.05 -1.43
CA ILE A 119 14.51 -11.63 -1.84
C ILE A 119 13.62 -10.54 -2.46
N GLU A 120 12.88 -10.92 -3.48
CA GLU A 120 12.00 -10.01 -4.23
C GLU A 120 10.55 -10.51 -4.14
N PRO A 121 9.86 -10.30 -3.01
CA PRO A 121 8.50 -10.78 -2.84
C PRO A 121 7.50 -9.94 -3.62
N THR A 122 6.48 -10.63 -4.17
CA THR A 122 5.33 -10.00 -4.83
C THR A 122 4.12 -10.04 -3.90
N PHE A 123 3.39 -8.93 -3.85
CA PHE A 123 2.12 -8.79 -3.14
C PHE A 123 1.08 -8.25 -4.10
N SER A 124 -0.18 -8.54 -3.85
CA SER A 124 -1.29 -8.00 -4.64
C SER A 124 -2.42 -7.50 -3.75
N VAL A 125 -3.19 -6.56 -4.29
CA VAL A 125 -4.35 -5.97 -3.64
C VAL A 125 -5.40 -5.60 -4.67
N ASP A 126 -6.66 -5.77 -4.31
CA ASP A 126 -7.79 -5.27 -5.07
C ASP A 126 -8.32 -3.98 -4.46
N VAL A 127 -8.63 -3.03 -5.34
CA VAL A 127 -9.38 -1.82 -5.00
C VAL A 127 -10.86 -2.10 -5.27
N TRP A 128 -11.68 -1.95 -4.24
CA TRP A 128 -13.10 -2.28 -4.25
C TRP A 128 -13.96 -1.03 -4.29
N GLY A 129 -15.00 -1.06 -5.12
CA GLY A 129 -16.06 -0.05 -5.13
C GLY A 129 -17.13 -0.31 -4.07
N GLU A 130 -18.06 0.65 -3.92
CA GLU A 130 -19.12 0.61 -2.91
C GLU A 130 -20.11 -0.56 -3.09
N GLN A 131 -20.23 -1.10 -4.30
CA GLN A 131 -21.10 -2.24 -4.62
C GLN A 131 -20.39 -3.59 -4.57
N GLY A 132 -19.16 -3.64 -4.04
CA GLY A 132 -18.36 -4.85 -3.96
C GLY A 132 -17.71 -5.29 -5.27
N GLN A 133 -17.71 -4.44 -6.31
CA GLN A 133 -17.02 -4.69 -7.57
C GLN A 133 -15.53 -4.33 -7.46
N VAL A 134 -14.68 -5.07 -8.17
CA VAL A 134 -13.26 -4.73 -8.30
C VAL A 134 -13.11 -3.55 -9.28
N ILE A 135 -12.47 -2.49 -8.83
CA ILE A 135 -12.15 -1.30 -9.63
C ILE A 135 -10.78 -1.44 -10.27
N ALA A 136 -9.80 -1.87 -9.49
CA ALA A 136 -8.45 -2.09 -9.97
C ALA A 136 -7.79 -3.24 -9.21
N HIS A 137 -6.86 -3.92 -9.89
CA HIS A 137 -5.98 -4.91 -9.30
C HIS A 137 -4.53 -4.40 -9.40
N VAL A 138 -3.81 -4.41 -8.28
CA VAL A 138 -2.42 -3.94 -8.21
C VAL A 138 -1.50 -5.05 -7.71
N GLU A 139 -0.42 -5.28 -8.45
CA GLU A 139 0.69 -6.15 -8.03
C GLU A 139 1.90 -5.27 -7.70
N LYS A 140 2.56 -5.57 -6.59
CA LYS A 140 3.75 -4.86 -6.12
C LYS A 140 4.90 -5.84 -5.96
N LEU A 141 6.03 -5.52 -6.55
CA LEU A 141 7.30 -6.23 -6.36
C LEU A 141 8.18 -5.42 -5.43
N LEU A 142 8.48 -5.97 -4.27
CA LEU A 142 9.43 -5.39 -3.34
C LEU A 142 10.82 -5.98 -3.52
N TYR A 143 11.82 -5.27 -3.01
CA TYR A 143 13.18 -5.75 -2.80
C TYR A 143 13.46 -5.73 -1.30
N VAL A 144 13.92 -6.85 -0.76
CA VAL A 144 14.28 -7.00 0.66
C VAL A 144 15.66 -7.61 0.79
N ARG A 145 16.47 -7.02 1.66
CA ARG A 145 17.80 -7.51 2.04
C ARG A 145 18.17 -7.05 3.45
N LYS A 146 18.87 -7.87 4.20
CA LYS A 146 19.53 -7.44 5.45
C LYS A 146 20.74 -6.53 5.11
N LYS A 147 20.98 -5.52 5.94
CA LYS A 147 22.11 -4.58 5.79
C LYS A 147 23.45 -5.24 6.06
#